data_0ffeb1189ba1a1bbf65ae598a1c128f0
#
_entry.id   0ffeb1189ba1a1bbf65ae598a1c128f0
#
_cell.length_a   1.000
_cell.length_b   1.000
_cell.length_c   1.000
_cell.angle_alpha   90.00
_cell.angle_beta   90.00
_cell.angle_gamma   90.00
#
_symmetry.space_group_name_H-M   'P 1'
#
loop_
_entity.id
_entity.type
_entity.pdbx_description
1 polymer ?
#
loop_
_entity_poly.entity_id
_entity_poly.type
_entity_poly.pdbx_seq_one_letter_code
_entity_poly.pdbx_strand_id
1 'polypeptide(L)'
;MKNFNTKRKNILKLTAATFAIIGVGTILFHSAAEVVLAANNGKVEKVPTTYQVSGSSETTLPKVTENGKDKESGSVKVNYTLSMDSMNTGTPTDTDLTMEEAAEAGAQYLRDIFVLDLEGAYVYMSYNPGTVTFPRAFWAGDVLFQKERTPESTRWTYMIDAVTGELFNISYDRQLDVSVPLGYDAALEDDCGIYAQSARNKTEECKLIDGSIDRIEYNCQGYSGNDPTISVDVIGGNGEIINMSFSRYDQTFLGLITDTSRKVTESALDNMVGEM
;
A
#
# COMPACT_ATOMS: atom_id res chain seq x y z
N MET A 1 -18.40 -29.27 -21.96
CA MET A 1 -18.93 -27.91 -21.95
C MET A 1 -19.12 -27.29 -20.53
N LYS A 2 -19.19 -28.05 -19.44
CA LYS A 2 -19.31 -27.50 -18.06
C LYS A 2 -18.04 -26.83 -17.52
N ASN A 3 -16.84 -27.25 -17.92
CA ASN A 3 -15.56 -26.71 -17.41
C ASN A 3 -15.19 -25.32 -17.95
N PHE A 4 -15.68 -24.93 -19.12
CA PHE A 4 -15.37 -23.63 -19.74
C PHE A 4 -16.11 -22.47 -19.06
N ASN A 5 -17.35 -22.74 -18.58
CA ASN A 5 -18.14 -21.71 -17.89
C ASN A 5 -17.63 -21.43 -16.47
N THR A 6 -17.05 -22.43 -15.80
CA THR A 6 -16.50 -22.25 -14.44
C THR A 6 -15.21 -21.42 -14.48
N LYS A 7 -14.31 -21.68 -15.46
CA LYS A 7 -13.11 -20.85 -15.67
C LYS A 7 -13.45 -19.40 -16.02
N ARG A 8 -14.43 -19.16 -16.90
CA ARG A 8 -14.88 -17.79 -17.22
C ARG A 8 -15.48 -17.07 -16.02
N LYS A 9 -16.26 -17.74 -15.19
CA LYS A 9 -16.82 -17.14 -13.96
C LYS A 9 -15.71 -16.79 -12.94
N ASN A 10 -14.70 -17.62 -12.81
CA ASN A 10 -13.57 -17.36 -11.90
C ASN A 10 -12.69 -16.23 -12.41
N ILE A 11 -12.42 -16.16 -13.71
CA ILE A 11 -11.69 -15.05 -14.34
C ILE A 11 -12.47 -13.75 -14.18
N LEU A 12 -13.79 -13.75 -14.37
CA LEU A 12 -14.62 -12.55 -14.22
C LEU A 12 -14.66 -12.07 -12.76
N LYS A 13 -14.70 -12.98 -11.78
CA LYS A 13 -14.64 -12.67 -10.36
C LYS A 13 -13.26 -12.12 -9.96
N LEU A 14 -12.19 -12.71 -10.47
CA LEU A 14 -10.82 -12.24 -10.22
C LEU A 14 -10.60 -10.84 -10.79
N THR A 15 -11.04 -10.60 -12.02
CA THR A 15 -10.93 -9.28 -12.67
C THR A 15 -11.77 -8.22 -11.94
N ALA A 16 -12.99 -8.57 -11.48
CA ALA A 16 -13.82 -7.66 -10.72
C ALA A 16 -13.24 -7.33 -9.34
N ALA A 17 -12.63 -8.30 -8.65
CA ALA A 17 -11.94 -8.08 -7.38
C ALA A 17 -10.72 -7.17 -7.55
N THR A 18 -9.94 -7.36 -8.60
CA THR A 18 -8.76 -6.54 -8.91
C THR A 18 -9.14 -5.09 -9.21
N PHE A 19 -10.20 -4.86 -9.99
CA PHE A 19 -10.71 -3.50 -10.24
C PHE A 19 -11.27 -2.86 -8.97
N ALA A 20 -11.88 -3.61 -8.08
CA ALA A 20 -12.37 -3.10 -6.80
C ALA A 20 -11.23 -2.70 -5.87
N ILE A 21 -10.13 -3.46 -5.82
CA ILE A 21 -8.97 -3.16 -4.98
C ILE A 21 -8.23 -1.91 -5.49
N ILE A 22 -8.00 -1.80 -6.79
CA ILE A 22 -7.41 -0.59 -7.40
C ILE A 22 -8.37 0.59 -7.27
N GLY A 23 -9.68 0.36 -7.48
CA GLY A 23 -10.72 1.38 -7.35
C GLY A 23 -10.91 1.88 -5.91
N VAL A 24 -10.83 1.01 -4.90
CA VAL A 24 -10.95 1.42 -3.49
C VAL A 24 -9.73 2.22 -3.05
N GLY A 25 -8.52 1.82 -3.44
CA GLY A 25 -7.32 2.60 -3.17
C GLY A 25 -7.39 3.98 -3.83
N THR A 26 -7.70 4.06 -5.12
CA THR A 26 -7.81 5.32 -5.86
C THR A 26 -9.05 6.14 -5.48
N ILE A 27 -10.20 5.54 -5.19
CA ILE A 27 -11.42 6.27 -4.76
C ILE A 27 -11.25 6.83 -3.36
N LEU A 28 -10.63 6.11 -2.43
CA LEU A 28 -10.36 6.64 -1.09
C LEU A 28 -9.39 7.83 -1.15
N PHE A 29 -8.45 7.84 -2.09
CA PHE A 29 -7.47 8.93 -2.22
C PHE A 29 -7.90 10.04 -3.19
N HIS A 30 -8.69 9.78 -4.24
CA HIS A 30 -9.16 10.82 -5.18
C HIS A 30 -10.39 11.59 -4.68
N SER A 31 -11.36 10.93 -4.06
CA SER A 31 -12.50 11.64 -3.45
C SER A 31 -12.09 12.52 -2.26
N ALA A 32 -10.96 12.20 -1.65
CA ALA A 32 -10.34 13.00 -0.62
C ALA A 32 -9.78 14.34 -1.13
N ALA A 33 -9.18 14.35 -2.31
CA ALA A 33 -8.56 15.56 -2.86
C ALA A 33 -9.58 16.65 -3.27
N GLU A 34 -10.77 16.28 -3.69
CA GLU A 34 -11.78 17.27 -4.15
C GLU A 34 -12.54 17.97 -3.00
N VAL A 35 -12.65 17.35 -1.82
CA VAL A 35 -13.41 17.89 -0.69
C VAL A 35 -12.57 18.81 0.21
N VAL A 36 -11.23 18.69 0.19
CA VAL A 36 -10.32 19.36 1.15
C VAL A 36 -10.01 20.81 0.83
N LEU A 37 -10.36 21.35 -0.33
CA LEU A 37 -10.16 22.78 -0.63
C LEU A 37 -11.01 23.75 0.22
N ALA A 38 -11.93 23.24 1.08
CA ALA A 38 -12.91 24.08 1.79
C ALA A 38 -12.73 24.20 3.32
N ALA A 39 -11.86 23.40 3.99
CA ALA A 39 -11.79 23.42 5.45
C ALA A 39 -10.35 23.29 5.99
N ASN A 40 -9.63 24.40 6.00
CA ASN A 40 -8.31 24.48 6.61
C ASN A 40 -8.40 25.01 8.04
N ASN A 41 -8.06 24.19 9.04
CA ASN A 41 -7.57 24.60 10.39
C ASN A 41 -7.22 23.37 11.26
N GLY A 42 -6.37 22.47 10.78
CA GLY A 42 -5.76 21.41 11.59
C GLY A 42 -4.59 21.94 12.43
N LYS A 43 -4.56 21.61 13.70
CA LYS A 43 -3.41 21.89 14.57
C LYS A 43 -2.21 21.06 14.09
N VAL A 44 -1.13 21.73 13.73
CA VAL A 44 0.16 21.11 13.42
C VAL A 44 0.92 20.96 14.74
N GLU A 45 1.18 19.74 15.18
CA GLU A 45 1.99 19.44 16.33
C GLU A 45 3.34 18.86 15.87
N LYS A 46 4.45 19.45 16.34
CA LYS A 46 5.78 18.91 16.12
C LYS A 46 6.07 17.91 17.22
N VAL A 47 6.08 16.63 16.89
CA VAL A 47 6.40 15.57 17.83
C VAL A 47 7.86 15.14 17.65
N PRO A 48 8.72 15.31 18.69
CA PRO A 48 10.07 14.74 18.66
C PRO A 48 9.95 13.23 18.85
N THR A 49 10.14 12.46 17.81
CA THR A 49 10.09 10.99 17.87
C THR A 49 11.32 10.40 18.56
N THR A 50 11.30 10.36 19.88
CA THR A 50 12.19 9.52 20.67
C THR A 50 11.31 8.65 21.57
N TYR A 51 10.93 7.47 21.09
CA TYR A 51 10.24 6.50 21.92
C TYR A 51 11.19 5.39 22.34
N GLN A 52 11.36 5.22 23.65
CA GLN A 52 11.83 3.98 24.21
C GLN A 52 10.61 3.10 24.40
N VAL A 53 10.50 2.05 23.61
CA VAL A 53 9.49 1.01 23.85
C VAL A 53 9.93 0.22 25.08
N SER A 54 9.37 0.57 26.23
CA SER A 54 9.47 -0.24 27.43
C SER A 54 8.14 -0.93 27.63
N GLY A 55 8.07 -2.20 27.27
CA GLY A 55 6.88 -3.02 27.54
C GLY A 55 6.80 -4.19 26.60
N SER A 56 7.24 -5.35 27.08
CA SER A 56 7.13 -6.64 26.43
C SER A 56 5.68 -7.01 26.14
N SER A 57 5.33 -7.07 24.88
CA SER A 57 4.33 -8.00 24.38
C SER A 57 4.91 -8.60 23.11
N GLU A 58 5.12 -9.91 23.10
CA GLU A 58 5.58 -10.68 21.96
C GLU A 58 4.55 -10.58 20.85
N THR A 59 4.71 -9.59 19.98
CA THR A 59 4.07 -9.58 18.67
C THR A 59 5.09 -10.19 17.71
N THR A 60 4.79 -11.36 17.20
CA THR A 60 5.62 -12.07 16.24
C THR A 60 5.68 -11.29 14.93
N LEU A 61 6.61 -10.37 14.84
CA LEU A 61 7.19 -9.97 13.56
C LEU A 61 7.89 -11.20 12.95
N PRO A 62 7.96 -11.34 11.64
CA PRO A 62 8.60 -12.49 11.01
C PRO A 62 10.00 -12.66 11.59
N LYS A 63 10.25 -13.84 12.14
CA LYS A 63 11.45 -14.22 12.86
C LYS A 63 12.64 -14.20 11.90
N VAL A 64 13.39 -13.11 11.93
CA VAL A 64 14.71 -13.08 11.30
C VAL A 64 15.59 -14.08 12.06
N THR A 65 15.99 -15.14 11.40
CA THR A 65 16.94 -16.10 11.92
C THR A 65 18.29 -15.41 12.11
N GLU A 66 18.71 -15.25 13.35
CA GLU A 66 20.01 -14.74 13.72
C GLU A 66 21.12 -15.59 13.11
N ASN A 67 21.97 -14.97 12.31
CA ASN A 67 23.37 -15.33 12.23
C ASN A 67 24.22 -14.07 12.44
N GLY A 68 24.82 -14.07 13.58
CA GLY A 68 25.57 -13.07 14.29
C GLY A 68 26.34 -12.03 13.49
N LYS A 69 26.00 -10.78 13.82
CA LYS A 69 26.98 -9.73 14.18
C LYS A 69 26.18 -8.60 14.81
N ASP A 70 26.54 -8.27 16.03
CA ASP A 70 26.06 -7.10 16.75
C ASP A 70 26.10 -5.87 15.84
N LYS A 71 24.94 -5.42 15.35
CA LYS A 71 24.72 -4.05 14.93
C LYS A 71 23.86 -3.43 16.02
N GLU A 72 24.45 -2.51 16.78
CA GLU A 72 23.70 -1.58 17.60
C GLU A 72 22.55 -1.03 16.76
N SER A 73 21.32 -1.33 17.19
CA SER A 73 20.10 -0.71 16.70
C SER A 73 20.10 0.75 17.17
N GLY A 74 20.81 1.58 16.43
CA GLY A 74 20.68 3.02 16.54
C GLY A 74 19.33 3.40 15.97
N SER A 75 18.36 3.75 16.85
CA SER A 75 17.14 4.38 16.40
C SER A 75 17.50 5.67 15.65
N VAL A 76 17.36 5.67 14.34
CA VAL A 76 17.55 6.86 13.52
C VAL A 76 16.38 7.79 13.87
N LYS A 77 16.68 8.90 14.57
CA LYS A 77 15.72 9.99 14.76
C LYS A 77 15.39 10.57 13.39
N VAL A 78 14.21 10.27 12.88
CA VAL A 78 13.71 10.90 11.66
C VAL A 78 12.82 12.07 12.05
N ASN A 79 13.17 13.27 11.62
CA ASN A 79 12.40 14.48 11.89
C ASN A 79 11.37 14.71 10.78
N TYR A 80 10.19 14.14 10.91
CA TYR A 80 9.04 14.51 10.09
C TYR A 80 8.00 15.26 10.92
N THR A 81 7.10 15.97 10.25
CA THR A 81 5.94 16.63 10.88
C THR A 81 4.74 15.73 10.80
N LEU A 82 4.22 15.29 11.93
CA LEU A 82 3.04 14.42 12.02
C LEU A 82 1.79 15.25 12.30
N SER A 83 0.69 14.95 11.62
CA SER A 83 -0.62 15.56 11.86
C SER A 83 -1.77 14.62 11.52
N MET A 84 -2.91 14.77 12.22
CA MET A 84 -4.15 14.10 11.84
C MET A 84 -4.68 14.73 10.56
N ASP A 85 -5.09 13.89 9.62
CA ASP A 85 -5.74 14.31 8.39
C ASP A 85 -7.21 14.69 8.65
N SER A 86 -7.71 15.65 7.90
CA SER A 86 -9.14 15.99 7.86
C SER A 86 -10.02 14.84 7.35
N MET A 87 -9.44 13.86 6.69
CA MET A 87 -10.10 12.64 6.19
C MET A 87 -10.31 11.58 7.28
N ASN A 88 -9.93 11.86 8.52
CA ASN A 88 -10.17 10.95 9.63
C ASN A 88 -11.66 10.65 9.79
N THR A 89 -12.05 9.37 9.71
CA THR A 89 -13.47 8.95 9.73
C THR A 89 -13.90 8.28 11.02
N GLY A 90 -12.98 8.11 11.98
CA GLY A 90 -13.27 7.44 13.24
C GLY A 90 -12.31 7.80 14.36
N THR A 91 -12.51 7.14 15.48
CA THR A 91 -11.64 7.24 16.66
C THR A 91 -11.07 5.86 16.94
N PRO A 92 -9.74 5.72 17.07
CA PRO A 92 -9.13 4.45 17.47
C PRO A 92 -9.67 3.95 18.79
N THR A 93 -9.74 2.63 18.94
CA THR A 93 -10.08 1.96 20.21
C THR A 93 -8.83 1.74 21.05
N ASP A 94 -9.00 1.28 22.29
CA ASP A 94 -7.87 0.99 23.19
C ASP A 94 -6.97 -0.15 22.72
N THR A 95 -7.41 -0.93 21.73
CA THR A 95 -6.64 -2.04 21.15
C THR A 95 -5.94 -1.64 19.85
N ASP A 96 -6.25 -0.47 19.31
CA ASP A 96 -5.63 0.02 18.10
C ASP A 96 -4.32 0.75 18.40
N LEU A 97 -3.42 0.76 17.45
CA LEU A 97 -2.21 1.57 17.49
C LEU A 97 -2.58 3.05 17.64
N THR A 98 -1.78 3.79 18.37
CA THR A 98 -1.84 5.24 18.38
C THR A 98 -1.43 5.80 17.00
N MET A 99 -1.77 7.05 16.74
CA MET A 99 -1.36 7.73 15.49
C MET A 99 0.16 7.71 15.32
N GLU A 100 0.90 7.91 16.40
CA GLU A 100 2.36 7.94 16.43
C GLU A 100 2.96 6.56 16.12
N GLU A 101 2.45 5.51 16.76
CA GLU A 101 2.88 4.13 16.51
C GLU A 101 2.58 3.71 15.07
N ALA A 102 1.40 4.04 14.56
CA ALA A 102 1.01 3.77 13.18
C ALA A 102 1.86 4.56 12.17
N ALA A 103 2.17 5.82 12.46
CA ALA A 103 3.05 6.62 11.61
C ALA A 103 4.46 6.05 11.56
N GLU A 104 5.01 5.58 12.67
CA GLU A 104 6.35 4.96 12.70
C GLU A 104 6.37 3.61 11.97
N ALA A 105 5.33 2.78 12.14
CA ALA A 105 5.20 1.53 11.39
C ALA A 105 5.16 1.78 9.87
N GLY A 106 4.34 2.73 9.43
CA GLY A 106 4.25 3.12 8.01
C GLY A 106 5.56 3.73 7.49
N ALA A 107 6.22 4.56 8.30
CA ALA A 107 7.53 5.12 7.98
C ALA A 107 8.60 4.03 7.79
N GLN A 108 8.54 2.96 8.58
CA GLN A 108 9.45 1.82 8.42
C GLN A 108 9.23 1.12 7.08
N TYR A 109 7.97 0.87 6.68
CA TYR A 109 7.68 0.30 5.37
C TYR A 109 8.15 1.18 4.21
N LEU A 110 8.02 2.51 4.33
CA LEU A 110 8.53 3.43 3.31
C LEU A 110 10.07 3.38 3.20
N ARG A 111 10.77 3.28 4.31
CA ARG A 111 12.23 3.10 4.33
C ARG A 111 12.64 1.77 3.68
N ASP A 112 11.97 0.67 4.06
CA ASP A 112 12.36 -0.67 3.63
C ASP A 112 12.01 -0.94 2.16
N ILE A 113 10.85 -0.44 1.71
CA ILE A 113 10.33 -0.73 0.37
C ILE A 113 10.77 0.32 -0.66
N PHE A 114 10.72 1.61 -0.33
CA PHE A 114 11.09 2.70 -1.24
C PHE A 114 12.48 3.28 -0.99
N VAL A 115 13.18 2.84 0.08
CA VAL A 115 14.46 3.43 0.52
C VAL A 115 14.32 4.94 0.76
N LEU A 116 13.15 5.35 1.27
CA LEU A 116 12.78 6.75 1.42
C LEU A 116 13.32 7.32 2.73
N ASP A 117 14.11 8.39 2.65
CA ASP A 117 14.45 9.22 3.80
C ASP A 117 13.29 10.19 4.08
N LEU A 118 12.78 10.17 5.30
CA LEU A 118 11.64 10.99 5.72
C LEU A 118 12.06 12.30 6.42
N GLU A 119 13.34 12.66 6.40
CA GLU A 119 13.80 13.93 7.00
C GLU A 119 13.09 15.13 6.33
N GLY A 120 12.39 15.91 7.15
CA GLY A 120 11.61 17.07 6.69
C GLY A 120 10.27 16.76 6.03
N ALA A 121 9.85 15.51 5.99
CA ALA A 121 8.54 15.12 5.43
C ALA A 121 7.38 15.63 6.30
N TYR A 122 6.22 15.73 5.68
CA TYR A 122 4.91 15.92 6.33
C TYR A 122 4.15 14.61 6.22
N VAL A 123 3.74 14.04 7.36
CA VAL A 123 2.98 12.80 7.45
C VAL A 123 1.57 13.12 7.95
N TYR A 124 0.58 12.89 7.13
CA TYR A 124 -0.84 13.11 7.44
C TYR A 124 -1.50 11.75 7.68
N MET A 125 -1.99 11.53 8.89
CA MET A 125 -2.57 10.26 9.30
C MET A 125 -4.08 10.33 9.38
N SER A 126 -4.76 9.30 8.91
CA SER A 126 -6.20 9.12 9.10
C SER A 126 -6.52 7.72 9.58
N TYR A 127 -7.40 7.63 10.58
CA TYR A 127 -7.95 6.38 11.06
C TYR A 127 -9.28 6.08 10.39
N ASN A 128 -9.50 4.82 10.03
CA ASN A 128 -10.76 4.34 9.49
C ASN A 128 -11.17 3.06 10.22
N PRO A 129 -12.39 2.97 10.80
CA PRO A 129 -12.85 1.78 11.51
C PRO A 129 -13.20 0.60 10.60
N GLY A 130 -12.96 0.74 9.29
CA GLY A 130 -13.32 -0.21 8.26
C GLY A 130 -14.56 0.23 7.48
N THR A 131 -14.73 -0.38 6.31
CA THR A 131 -15.85 -0.14 5.38
C THR A 131 -16.55 -1.46 5.06
N VAL A 132 -17.69 -1.40 4.36
CA VAL A 132 -18.40 -2.62 3.91
C VAL A 132 -17.52 -3.47 2.99
N THR A 133 -16.71 -2.84 2.15
CA THR A 133 -15.81 -3.52 1.21
C THR A 133 -14.44 -3.85 1.79
N PHE A 134 -14.10 -3.26 2.93
CA PHE A 134 -12.87 -3.52 3.68
C PHE A 134 -13.16 -3.49 5.18
N PRO A 135 -13.72 -4.59 5.76
CA PRO A 135 -14.24 -4.60 7.14
C PRO A 135 -13.15 -4.82 8.19
N ARG A 136 -12.03 -4.11 8.06
CA ARG A 136 -10.95 -4.06 9.05
C ARG A 136 -10.58 -2.62 9.31
N ALA A 137 -10.35 -2.29 10.58
CA ALA A 137 -9.84 -0.99 10.96
C ALA A 137 -8.40 -0.80 10.46
N PHE A 138 -8.11 0.40 9.97
CA PHE A 138 -6.78 0.71 9.44
C PHE A 138 -6.36 2.15 9.70
N TRP A 139 -5.07 2.36 9.74
CA TRP A 139 -4.45 3.66 9.60
C TRP A 139 -3.97 3.87 8.17
N ALA A 140 -4.25 5.04 7.62
CA ALA A 140 -3.67 5.47 6.36
C ALA A 140 -2.75 6.67 6.60
N GLY A 141 -1.58 6.64 5.99
CA GLY A 141 -0.61 7.72 6.00
C GLY A 141 -0.39 8.28 4.61
N ASP A 142 -0.36 9.61 4.50
CA ASP A 142 -0.06 10.35 3.28
C ASP A 142 1.19 11.20 3.55
N VAL A 143 2.27 10.96 2.81
CA VAL A 143 3.60 11.50 3.06
C VAL A 143 4.04 12.37 1.90
N LEU A 144 4.36 13.64 2.21
CA LEU A 144 4.79 14.65 1.25
C LEU A 144 6.05 15.37 1.76
N PHE A 145 6.85 15.91 0.84
CA PHE A 145 7.99 16.80 1.18
C PHE A 145 7.63 18.29 1.02
N GLN A 146 6.36 18.59 0.81
CA GLN A 146 5.81 19.94 0.80
C GLN A 146 4.57 19.98 1.71
N LYS A 147 4.39 21.09 2.41
CA LYS A 147 3.28 21.24 3.36
C LYS A 147 1.93 21.29 2.68
N GLU A 148 1.86 21.92 1.51
CA GLU A 148 0.61 22.08 0.77
C GLU A 148 0.37 20.87 -0.12
N ARG A 149 -0.81 20.32 -0.02
CA ARG A 149 -1.27 19.16 -0.78
C ARG A 149 -2.01 19.67 -2.02
N THR A 150 -1.52 19.35 -3.21
CA THR A 150 -2.19 19.62 -4.48
C THR A 150 -2.41 18.31 -5.24
N PRO A 151 -3.30 18.28 -6.24
CA PRO A 151 -3.50 17.09 -7.07
C PRO A 151 -2.23 16.62 -7.79
N GLU A 152 -1.29 17.55 -8.05
CA GLU A 152 -0.02 17.30 -8.72
C GLU A 152 1.10 16.95 -7.74
N SER A 153 0.85 17.00 -6.43
CA SER A 153 1.87 16.71 -5.42
C SER A 153 2.37 15.27 -5.55
N THR A 154 3.67 15.13 -5.65
CA THR A 154 4.33 13.83 -5.45
C THR A 154 4.16 13.41 -4.00
N ARG A 155 3.68 12.18 -3.79
CA ARG A 155 3.40 11.65 -2.45
C ARG A 155 3.63 10.15 -2.37
N TRP A 156 3.89 9.70 -1.16
CA TRP A 156 3.86 8.29 -0.80
C TRP A 156 2.68 8.07 0.13
N THR A 157 2.00 6.95 -0.04
CA THR A 157 0.89 6.58 0.82
C THR A 157 1.06 5.17 1.34
N TYR A 158 0.52 4.89 2.50
CA TYR A 158 0.46 3.54 3.03
C TYR A 158 -0.84 3.33 3.79
N MET A 159 -1.26 2.08 3.86
CA MET A 159 -2.37 1.62 4.69
C MET A 159 -1.92 0.42 5.49
N ILE A 160 -2.09 0.47 6.80
CA ILE A 160 -1.70 -0.58 7.73
C ILE A 160 -2.88 -0.97 8.63
N ASP A 161 -2.88 -2.21 9.09
CA ASP A 161 -3.83 -2.71 10.07
C ASP A 161 -3.76 -1.88 11.36
N ALA A 162 -4.91 -1.42 11.86
CA ALA A 162 -4.93 -0.55 13.02
C ALA A 162 -4.49 -1.23 14.31
N VAL A 163 -4.56 -2.56 14.40
CA VAL A 163 -4.21 -3.32 15.61
C VAL A 163 -2.77 -3.84 15.53
N THR A 164 -2.41 -4.44 14.39
CA THR A 164 -1.13 -5.16 14.24
C THR A 164 -0.03 -4.34 13.60
N GLY A 165 -0.37 -3.26 12.91
CA GLY A 165 0.57 -2.50 12.08
C GLY A 165 0.99 -3.22 10.79
N GLU A 166 0.37 -4.35 10.45
CA GLU A 166 0.64 -5.10 9.22
C GLU A 166 0.31 -4.25 7.99
N LEU A 167 1.19 -4.27 6.99
CA LEU A 167 0.98 -3.52 5.76
C LEU A 167 -0.15 -4.12 4.93
N PHE A 168 -1.10 -3.28 4.52
CA PHE A 168 -2.13 -3.61 3.53
C PHE A 168 -1.73 -3.18 2.13
N ASN A 169 -1.32 -1.94 1.98
CA ASN A 169 -0.78 -1.43 0.73
C ASN A 169 0.19 -0.26 0.97
N ILE A 170 0.99 0.00 -0.05
CA ILE A 170 1.90 1.14 -0.08
C ILE A 170 2.05 1.62 -1.51
N SER A 171 2.03 2.93 -1.74
CA SER A 171 2.15 3.49 -3.08
C SER A 171 2.96 4.77 -3.15
N TYR A 172 3.42 5.05 -4.36
CA TYR A 172 4.10 6.26 -4.78
C TYR A 172 3.33 6.87 -5.93
N ASP A 173 2.74 8.04 -5.71
CA ASP A 173 1.98 8.79 -6.69
C ASP A 173 2.79 10.00 -7.17
N ARG A 174 2.81 10.20 -8.48
CA ARG A 174 3.52 11.31 -9.14
C ARG A 174 2.77 11.78 -10.36
N GLN A 175 3.15 12.96 -10.83
CA GLN A 175 2.81 13.42 -12.18
C GLN A 175 4.09 13.41 -13.03
N LEU A 176 3.98 12.94 -14.27
CA LEU A 176 5.07 13.02 -15.23
C LEU A 176 5.10 14.42 -15.84
N ASP A 177 6.29 14.97 -16.00
CA ASP A 177 6.50 16.26 -16.69
C ASP A 177 6.34 16.17 -18.22
N VAL A 178 6.03 14.98 -18.72
CA VAL A 178 5.88 14.67 -20.14
C VAL A 178 4.52 14.05 -20.43
N SER A 179 4.02 14.27 -21.63
CA SER A 179 2.80 13.59 -22.12
C SER A 179 3.17 12.24 -22.69
N VAL A 180 2.59 11.18 -22.16
CA VAL A 180 2.79 9.80 -22.61
C VAL A 180 1.46 9.16 -22.99
N PRO A 181 1.43 8.20 -23.91
CA PRO A 181 0.22 7.46 -24.26
C PRO A 181 -0.28 6.64 -23.06
N LEU A 182 -1.55 6.81 -22.68
CA LEU A 182 -2.21 6.04 -21.60
C LEU A 182 -2.92 4.79 -22.13
N GLY A 183 -2.89 4.55 -23.45
CA GLY A 183 -3.59 3.45 -24.09
C GLY A 183 -3.12 2.07 -23.63
N TYR A 184 -4.01 1.09 -23.80
CA TYR A 184 -3.69 -0.32 -23.55
C TYR A 184 -2.65 -0.84 -24.54
N ASP A 185 -1.69 -1.63 -24.06
CA ASP A 185 -0.66 -2.29 -24.84
C ASP A 185 -0.84 -3.81 -24.74
N ALA A 186 -1.38 -4.42 -25.79
CA ALA A 186 -1.66 -5.86 -25.81
C ALA A 186 -0.40 -6.72 -25.70
N ALA A 187 0.76 -6.22 -26.14
CA ALA A 187 2.00 -6.98 -26.06
C ALA A 187 2.45 -7.24 -24.61
N LEU A 188 2.11 -6.36 -23.70
CA LEU A 188 2.43 -6.52 -22.28
C LEU A 188 1.56 -7.56 -21.56
N GLU A 189 0.39 -7.91 -22.09
CA GLU A 189 -0.43 -9.03 -21.59
C GLU A 189 0.22 -10.37 -21.94
N ASP A 190 0.81 -10.48 -23.13
CA ASP A 190 1.46 -11.70 -23.61
C ASP A 190 2.87 -11.85 -23.01
N ASP A 191 3.59 -10.74 -22.83
CA ASP A 191 4.95 -10.72 -22.27
C ASP A 191 5.19 -9.47 -21.42
N CYS A 192 5.00 -9.64 -20.10
CA CYS A 192 5.36 -8.62 -19.11
C CYS A 192 6.76 -8.81 -18.51
N GLY A 193 7.65 -9.56 -19.18
CA GLY A 193 8.90 -10.10 -18.64
C GLY A 193 9.79 -9.10 -17.89
N ILE A 194 9.94 -7.87 -18.38
CA ILE A 194 10.75 -6.85 -17.69
C ILE A 194 10.16 -6.44 -16.32
N TYR A 195 8.84 -6.34 -16.24
CA TYR A 195 8.14 -6.01 -14.98
C TYR A 195 8.10 -7.21 -14.04
N ALA A 196 7.94 -8.43 -14.60
CA ALA A 196 8.06 -9.67 -13.82
C ALA A 196 9.45 -9.81 -13.19
N GLN A 197 10.52 -9.47 -13.92
CA GLN A 197 11.87 -9.47 -13.36
C GLN A 197 12.05 -8.40 -12.27
N SER A 198 11.52 -7.19 -12.48
CA SER A 198 11.56 -6.11 -11.48
C SER A 198 10.79 -6.49 -10.21
N ALA A 199 9.62 -7.12 -10.36
CA ALA A 199 8.81 -7.60 -9.25
C ALA A 199 9.52 -8.71 -8.47
N ARG A 200 10.18 -9.66 -9.15
CA ARG A 200 11.00 -10.69 -8.52
C ARG A 200 12.10 -10.08 -7.67
N ASN A 201 12.89 -9.19 -8.26
CA ASN A 201 14.00 -8.52 -7.56
C ASN A 201 13.50 -7.78 -6.32
N LYS A 202 12.40 -7.03 -6.44
CA LYS A 202 11.82 -6.27 -5.33
C LYS A 202 11.29 -7.19 -4.22
N THR A 203 10.63 -8.29 -4.59
CA THR A 203 10.14 -9.30 -3.64
C THR A 203 11.27 -9.92 -2.84
N GLU A 204 12.36 -10.30 -3.51
CA GLU A 204 13.53 -10.92 -2.88
C GLU A 204 14.30 -9.93 -2.01
N GLU A 205 14.49 -8.69 -2.49
CA GLU A 205 15.17 -7.60 -1.76
C GLU A 205 14.45 -7.27 -0.45
N CYS A 206 13.14 -7.07 -0.51
CA CYS A 206 12.31 -6.64 0.62
C CYS A 206 11.70 -7.82 1.39
N LYS A 207 11.93 -9.07 0.96
CA LYS A 207 11.39 -10.30 1.58
C LYS A 207 9.87 -10.24 1.74
N LEU A 208 9.17 -9.87 0.68
CA LEU A 208 7.74 -9.59 0.70
C LEU A 208 6.86 -10.85 0.70
N ILE A 209 7.40 -12.01 0.34
CA ILE A 209 6.73 -13.33 0.36
C ILE A 209 7.48 -14.25 1.29
N ASP A 210 6.75 -15.03 2.08
CA ASP A 210 7.33 -16.07 2.91
C ASP A 210 7.63 -17.32 2.06
N GLY A 211 8.92 -17.59 1.89
CA GLY A 211 9.43 -18.70 1.09
C GLY A 211 9.84 -18.33 -0.33
N SER A 212 9.63 -19.25 -1.28
CA SER A 212 10.03 -19.08 -2.67
C SER A 212 8.91 -18.47 -3.53
N ILE A 213 9.29 -17.68 -4.53
CA ILE A 213 8.36 -17.26 -5.58
C ILE A 213 8.11 -18.47 -6.51
N ASP A 214 6.84 -18.85 -6.67
CA ASP A 214 6.42 -19.87 -7.61
C ASP A 214 6.39 -19.30 -9.04
N ARG A 215 5.62 -18.24 -9.25
CA ARG A 215 5.48 -17.58 -10.55
C ARG A 215 5.11 -16.11 -10.42
N ILE A 216 5.24 -15.39 -11.51
CA ILE A 216 4.79 -14.00 -11.64
C ILE A 216 3.93 -13.92 -12.91
N GLU A 217 2.75 -13.32 -12.77
CA GLU A 217 1.75 -13.25 -13.83
C GLU A 217 1.34 -11.80 -14.09
N TYR A 218 1.02 -11.48 -15.35
CA TYR A 218 0.38 -10.22 -15.70
C TYR A 218 -0.99 -10.13 -14.99
N ASN A 219 -1.29 -8.96 -14.43
CA ASN A 219 -2.58 -8.69 -13.81
C ASN A 219 -3.40 -7.70 -14.64
N CYS A 220 -2.97 -6.44 -14.73
CA CYS A 220 -3.70 -5.42 -15.49
C CYS A 220 -2.80 -4.26 -15.91
N GLN A 221 -3.37 -3.39 -16.73
CA GLN A 221 -2.83 -2.07 -17.06
C GLN A 221 -3.81 -0.98 -16.66
N GLY A 222 -3.28 0.17 -16.29
CA GLY A 222 -4.04 1.33 -15.88
C GLY A 222 -3.23 2.61 -16.01
N TYR A 223 -3.56 3.57 -15.18
CA TYR A 223 -2.82 4.83 -15.04
C TYR A 223 -3.04 5.42 -13.64
N SER A 224 -2.05 6.17 -13.15
CA SER A 224 -2.14 7.03 -11.97
C SER A 224 -1.86 8.46 -12.43
N GLY A 225 -2.87 9.32 -12.38
CA GLY A 225 -2.75 10.65 -13.00
C GLY A 225 -2.45 10.55 -14.50
N ASN A 226 -1.25 11.02 -14.92
CA ASN A 226 -0.76 10.92 -16.28
C ASN A 226 0.33 9.84 -16.46
N ASP A 227 0.61 9.01 -15.43
CA ASP A 227 1.58 7.92 -15.50
C ASP A 227 0.88 6.61 -15.89
N PRO A 228 1.15 6.01 -17.06
CA PRO A 228 0.58 4.73 -17.45
C PRO A 228 1.21 3.60 -16.63
N THR A 229 0.38 2.71 -16.10
CA THR A 229 0.80 1.66 -15.18
C THR A 229 0.60 0.26 -15.74
N ILE A 230 1.36 -0.67 -15.21
CA ILE A 230 1.17 -2.12 -15.32
C ILE A 230 1.26 -2.73 -13.93
N SER A 231 0.41 -3.70 -13.66
CA SER A 231 0.48 -4.50 -12.44
C SER A 231 0.74 -5.96 -12.74
N VAL A 232 1.52 -6.60 -11.89
CA VAL A 232 1.82 -8.02 -11.94
C VAL A 232 1.53 -8.66 -10.57
N ASP A 233 1.09 -9.91 -10.58
CA ASP A 233 0.90 -10.73 -9.37
C ASP A 233 2.13 -11.60 -9.15
N VAL A 234 2.77 -11.43 -8.01
CA VAL A 234 3.84 -12.29 -7.52
C VAL A 234 3.21 -13.35 -6.62
N ILE A 235 3.34 -14.61 -7.01
CA ILE A 235 2.69 -15.75 -6.36
C ILE A 235 3.74 -16.59 -5.67
N GLY A 236 3.64 -16.73 -4.37
CA GLY A 236 4.49 -17.57 -3.54
C GLY A 236 4.15 -19.05 -3.62
N GLY A 237 5.11 -19.91 -3.31
CA GLY A 237 4.91 -21.36 -3.24
C GLY A 237 3.89 -21.79 -2.18
N ASN A 238 3.61 -20.96 -1.20
CA ASN A 238 2.57 -21.12 -0.18
C ASN A 238 1.17 -20.63 -0.63
N GLY A 239 1.06 -20.07 -1.85
CA GLY A 239 -0.18 -19.51 -2.41
C GLY A 239 -0.45 -18.05 -2.01
N GLU A 240 0.47 -17.38 -1.32
CA GLU A 240 0.43 -15.95 -1.06
C GLU A 240 0.55 -15.15 -2.36
N ILE A 241 -0.20 -14.05 -2.50
CA ILE A 241 -0.20 -13.23 -3.71
C ILE A 241 0.04 -11.78 -3.32
N ILE A 242 1.07 -11.17 -3.91
CA ILE A 242 1.33 -9.72 -3.82
C ILE A 242 1.13 -9.11 -5.19
N ASN A 243 0.26 -8.10 -5.29
CA ASN A 243 0.11 -7.33 -6.52
C ASN A 243 1.10 -6.16 -6.49
N MET A 244 1.92 -6.02 -7.52
CA MET A 244 2.90 -4.94 -7.66
C MET A 244 2.63 -4.10 -8.90
N SER A 245 2.71 -2.78 -8.74
CA SER A 245 2.49 -1.82 -9.82
C SER A 245 3.77 -1.09 -10.20
N PHE A 246 3.93 -0.88 -11.50
CA PHE A 246 5.06 -0.19 -12.11
C PHE A 246 4.60 0.84 -13.14
N SER A 247 5.37 1.91 -13.31
CA SER A 247 5.19 2.83 -14.44
C SER A 247 5.60 2.15 -15.76
N ARG A 248 4.77 2.28 -16.80
CA ARG A 248 5.14 1.85 -18.15
C ARG A 248 6.05 2.86 -18.87
N TYR A 249 6.18 4.07 -18.31
CA TYR A 249 7.04 5.10 -18.86
C TYR A 249 8.52 4.82 -18.60
N ASP A 250 8.88 4.51 -17.36
CA ASP A 250 10.28 4.38 -16.93
C ASP A 250 10.56 3.18 -16.02
N GLN A 251 9.57 2.28 -15.86
CA GLN A 251 9.65 1.07 -15.03
C GLN A 251 9.79 1.36 -13.52
N THR A 252 9.57 2.59 -13.08
CA THR A 252 9.58 2.93 -11.66
C THR A 252 8.57 2.06 -10.91
N PHE A 253 8.98 1.48 -9.77
CA PHE A 253 8.07 0.80 -8.85
C PHE A 253 7.15 1.83 -8.21
N LEU A 254 5.83 1.62 -8.35
CA LEU A 254 4.82 2.55 -7.87
C LEU A 254 4.10 2.06 -6.61
N GLY A 255 4.22 0.79 -6.26
CA GLY A 255 3.62 0.29 -5.03
C GLY A 255 3.21 -1.18 -5.07
N LEU A 256 2.65 -1.62 -3.96
CA LEU A 256 2.14 -2.98 -3.81
C LEU A 256 0.88 -3.05 -2.95
N ILE A 257 0.14 -4.13 -3.14
CA ILE A 257 -0.98 -4.58 -2.31
C ILE A 257 -0.63 -5.96 -1.79
N THR A 258 -0.72 -6.15 -0.48
CA THR A 258 -0.37 -7.42 0.18
C THR A 258 -1.48 -8.46 0.03
N ASP A 259 -1.13 -9.73 0.23
CA ASP A 259 -2.08 -10.85 0.26
C ASP A 259 -3.16 -10.68 1.33
N THR A 260 -2.79 -10.15 2.49
CA THR A 260 -3.73 -9.86 3.59
C THR A 260 -4.79 -8.85 3.14
N SER A 261 -4.39 -7.76 2.51
CA SER A 261 -5.32 -6.76 1.97
C SER A 261 -6.27 -7.37 0.93
N ARG A 262 -5.73 -8.18 0.00
CA ARG A 262 -6.48 -8.88 -1.02
C ARG A 262 -7.54 -9.82 -0.40
N LYS A 263 -7.15 -10.66 0.57
CA LYS A 263 -8.05 -11.60 1.25
C LYS A 263 -9.17 -10.90 2.01
N VAL A 264 -8.88 -9.78 2.67
CA VAL A 264 -9.89 -8.97 3.38
C VAL A 264 -10.95 -8.48 2.39
N THR A 265 -10.53 -7.94 1.25
CA THR A 265 -11.45 -7.44 0.22
C THR A 265 -12.25 -8.56 -0.43
N GLU A 266 -11.61 -9.68 -0.80
CA GLU A 266 -12.28 -10.83 -1.41
C GLU A 266 -13.34 -11.42 -0.48
N SER A 267 -13.01 -11.60 0.80
CA SER A 267 -13.96 -12.08 1.81
C SER A 267 -15.17 -11.17 1.97
N ALA A 268 -14.97 -9.86 1.96
CA ALA A 268 -16.05 -8.88 2.03
C ALA A 268 -16.98 -8.97 0.80
N LEU A 269 -16.39 -9.07 -0.40
CA LEU A 269 -17.15 -9.18 -1.64
C LEU A 269 -17.95 -10.50 -1.73
N ASP A 270 -17.36 -11.63 -1.29
CA ASP A 270 -18.05 -12.92 -1.27
C ASP A 270 -19.26 -12.91 -0.32
N ASN A 271 -19.14 -12.25 0.84
CA ASN A 271 -20.24 -12.05 1.77
C ASN A 271 -21.38 -11.23 1.15
N MET A 272 -21.05 -10.12 0.47
CA MET A 272 -22.05 -9.28 -0.22
C MET A 272 -22.79 -10.01 -1.35
N VAL A 273 -22.11 -10.89 -2.08
CA VAL A 273 -22.71 -11.69 -3.17
C VAL A 273 -23.57 -12.84 -2.61
N GLY A 274 -23.21 -13.35 -1.43
CA GLY A 274 -23.97 -14.44 -0.77
C GLY A 274 -25.31 -13.99 -0.17
N GLU A 275 -25.48 -12.68 0.05
CA GLU A 275 -26.72 -12.08 0.59
C GLU A 275 -27.71 -11.62 -0.49
N MET A 276 -27.35 -11.65 -1.78
CA MET A 276 -28.24 -11.35 -2.92
C MET A 276 -28.85 -12.61 -3.50
#